data_af18a823b96130cfc620c68552cd5707
#
_entry.id   af18a823b96130cfc620c68552cd5707
#
_cell.length_a   1.000
_cell.length_b   1.000
_cell.length_c   1.000
_cell.angle_alpha   90.00
_cell.angle_beta   90.00
_cell.angle_gamma   90.00
#
_symmetry.space_group_name_H-M   'P 1'
#
loop_
_entity.id
_entity.type
_entity.pdbx_description
1 polymer ?
#
loop_
_entity_poly.entity_id
_entity_poly.type
_entity_poly.pdbx_seq_one_letter_code
_entity_poly.pdbx_strand_id
1 'polypeptide(L)'
;SVYFIAPDGGFCSGAQAVFRALAYASNGHWWLKAYEKVPGFAPVSEWGYRQVAQNRNFFSTLTQWIWGGSLEAPTWFLTRRLFLFLLGLVYLVAFVSLWTQIEGLVGQEGILPVESYLKEAEAHWGVDRYWKQPTLFWLHATDGFLQAICLLGAGASLLVMLNRATLLSLLVTWILYLSLFQVAQPFLGFQWDTLLLETGFLSLFLIPWSRGASQETPPSPFMLLLLRFL
;
A
#
# COMPACT_ATOMS: atom_id res chain seq x y z
N SER A 1 -26.84 23.60 -19.45
CA SER A 1 -25.70 23.22 -20.32
C SER A 1 -24.44 23.84 -19.77
N VAL A 2 -23.32 23.15 -19.87
CA VAL A 2 -21.99 23.67 -19.52
C VAL A 2 -21.43 24.33 -20.78
N TYR A 3 -20.84 25.51 -20.62
CA TYR A 3 -20.16 26.25 -21.67
C TYR A 3 -18.70 26.42 -21.31
N PHE A 4 -17.82 26.26 -22.28
CA PHE A 4 -16.40 26.57 -22.16
C PHE A 4 -16.06 27.69 -23.12
N ILE A 5 -15.42 28.74 -22.62
CA ILE A 5 -14.96 29.88 -23.42
C ILE A 5 -13.44 29.77 -23.48
N ALA A 6 -12.91 29.63 -24.69
CA ALA A 6 -11.48 29.56 -24.92
C ALA A 6 -10.85 30.96 -24.89
N PRO A 7 -9.54 31.10 -24.64
CA PRO A 7 -8.86 32.41 -24.62
C PRO A 7 -8.91 33.17 -25.94
N ASP A 8 -9.16 32.50 -27.05
CA ASP A 8 -9.34 33.04 -28.39
C ASP A 8 -10.76 33.57 -28.68
N GLY A 9 -11.68 33.49 -27.68
CA GLY A 9 -13.07 33.90 -27.79
C GLY A 9 -14.00 32.84 -28.40
N GLY A 10 -13.46 31.67 -28.79
CA GLY A 10 -14.28 30.56 -29.23
C GLY A 10 -15.09 29.94 -28.07
N PHE A 11 -16.36 29.60 -28.30
CA PHE A 11 -17.18 28.93 -27.30
C PHE A 11 -17.63 27.57 -27.78
N CYS A 12 -17.74 26.63 -26.86
CA CYS A 12 -18.34 25.31 -27.10
C CYS A 12 -19.20 24.90 -25.90
N SER A 13 -20.11 23.95 -26.13
CA SER A 13 -21.09 23.51 -25.14
C SER A 13 -21.17 21.98 -25.08
N GLY A 14 -21.85 21.45 -24.07
CA GLY A 14 -22.09 20.01 -23.96
C GLY A 14 -20.84 19.20 -23.60
N ALA A 15 -20.73 17.98 -24.14
CA ALA A 15 -19.60 17.10 -23.90
C ALA A 15 -18.27 17.69 -24.42
N GLN A 16 -18.30 18.43 -25.54
CA GLN A 16 -17.13 19.11 -26.05
C GLN A 16 -16.53 20.10 -25.03
N ALA A 17 -17.38 20.87 -24.35
CA ALA A 17 -16.94 21.81 -23.32
C ALA A 17 -16.26 21.12 -22.16
N VAL A 18 -16.79 19.94 -21.74
CA VAL A 18 -16.20 19.14 -20.67
C VAL A 18 -14.82 18.61 -21.08
N PHE A 19 -14.67 18.05 -22.29
CA PHE A 19 -13.39 17.53 -22.76
C PHE A 19 -12.34 18.61 -22.95
N ARG A 20 -12.73 19.82 -23.39
CA ARG A 20 -11.83 20.97 -23.45
C ARG A 20 -11.38 21.42 -22.07
N ALA A 21 -12.30 21.52 -21.12
CA ALA A 21 -11.96 21.87 -19.74
C ALA A 21 -11.01 20.85 -19.12
N LEU A 22 -11.23 19.55 -19.34
CA LEU A 22 -10.33 18.48 -18.88
C LEU A 22 -8.94 18.57 -19.54
N ALA A 23 -8.86 18.95 -20.80
CA ALA A 23 -7.57 19.12 -21.48
C ALA A 23 -6.75 20.28 -20.90
N TYR A 24 -7.40 21.33 -20.38
CA TYR A 24 -6.74 22.45 -19.69
C TYR A 24 -6.36 22.14 -18.23
N ALA A 25 -7.17 21.33 -17.54
CA ALA A 25 -7.00 21.07 -16.10
C ALA A 25 -6.01 19.93 -15.80
N SER A 26 -5.81 18.96 -16.72
CA SER A 26 -4.98 17.79 -16.51
C SER A 26 -4.50 17.22 -17.85
N ASN A 27 -3.72 16.11 -17.81
CA ASN A 27 -3.28 15.38 -19.01
C ASN A 27 -4.42 14.78 -19.87
N GLY A 28 -5.63 15.34 -19.82
CA GLY A 28 -6.83 14.90 -20.52
C GLY A 28 -6.89 15.14 -22.03
N HIS A 29 -5.78 15.53 -22.67
CA HIS A 29 -5.71 15.78 -24.12
C HIS A 29 -6.15 14.61 -25.00
N TRP A 30 -6.06 13.38 -24.53
CA TRP A 30 -6.47 12.22 -25.30
C TRP A 30 -7.98 12.11 -25.49
N TRP A 31 -8.79 12.52 -24.49
CA TRP A 31 -10.24 12.57 -24.60
C TRP A 31 -10.73 13.57 -25.66
N LEU A 32 -10.08 14.73 -25.71
CA LEU A 32 -10.37 15.73 -26.72
C LEU A 32 -9.98 15.24 -28.12
N LYS A 33 -8.80 14.58 -28.24
CA LYS A 33 -8.37 13.95 -29.50
C LYS A 33 -9.34 12.82 -29.94
N ALA A 34 -9.84 12.04 -28.99
CA ALA A 34 -10.84 11.01 -29.28
C ALA A 34 -12.15 11.62 -29.79
N TYR A 35 -12.61 12.70 -29.16
CA TYR A 35 -13.81 13.43 -29.59
C TYR A 35 -13.69 13.98 -31.03
N GLU A 36 -12.50 14.51 -31.38
CA GLU A 36 -12.27 15.13 -32.71
C GLU A 36 -11.95 14.10 -33.80
N LYS A 37 -11.33 12.97 -33.49
CA LYS A 37 -10.74 12.04 -34.48
C LYS A 37 -11.46 10.71 -34.61
N VAL A 38 -12.17 10.25 -33.55
CA VAL A 38 -12.82 8.94 -33.58
C VAL A 38 -14.24 9.06 -34.13
N PRO A 39 -14.54 8.44 -35.28
CA PRO A 39 -15.87 8.45 -35.83
C PRO A 39 -16.90 7.86 -34.86
N GLY A 40 -18.00 8.55 -34.60
CA GLY A 40 -19.06 8.11 -33.71
C GLY A 40 -18.85 8.48 -32.21
N PHE A 41 -17.66 8.85 -31.79
CA PHE A 41 -17.42 9.20 -30.40
C PHE A 41 -18.11 10.52 -29.99
N ALA A 42 -18.08 11.54 -30.86
CA ALA A 42 -18.74 12.81 -30.60
C ALA A 42 -20.26 12.67 -30.39
N PRO A 43 -21.06 12.04 -31.29
CA PRO A 43 -22.49 11.88 -31.08
C PRO A 43 -22.83 11.02 -29.85
N VAL A 44 -22.04 9.98 -29.55
CA VAL A 44 -22.25 9.14 -28.37
C VAL A 44 -21.99 9.92 -27.08
N SER A 45 -20.92 10.68 -27.02
CA SER A 45 -20.58 11.49 -25.84
C SER A 45 -21.57 12.65 -25.63
N GLU A 46 -22.08 13.28 -26.70
CA GLU A 46 -23.12 14.29 -26.60
C GLU A 46 -24.47 13.70 -26.17
N TRP A 47 -24.78 12.48 -26.62
CA TRP A 47 -25.97 11.76 -26.14
C TRP A 47 -25.86 11.45 -24.66
N GLY A 48 -24.69 10.90 -24.21
CA GLY A 48 -24.41 10.60 -22.80
C GLY A 48 -24.49 11.85 -21.92
N TYR A 49 -23.89 12.96 -22.37
CA TYR A 49 -23.98 14.25 -21.69
C TYR A 49 -25.44 14.72 -21.52
N ARG A 50 -26.28 14.60 -22.59
CA ARG A 50 -27.69 14.96 -22.50
C ARG A 50 -28.47 14.10 -21.52
N GLN A 51 -28.21 12.78 -21.45
CA GLN A 51 -28.85 11.90 -20.49
C GLN A 51 -28.50 12.30 -19.03
N VAL A 52 -27.24 12.58 -18.76
CA VAL A 52 -26.79 13.07 -17.43
C VAL A 52 -27.39 14.43 -17.11
N ALA A 53 -27.43 15.36 -18.09
CA ALA A 53 -27.96 16.70 -17.89
C ALA A 53 -29.48 16.72 -17.67
N GLN A 54 -30.22 15.82 -18.31
CA GLN A 54 -31.67 15.67 -18.13
C GLN A 54 -32.05 15.00 -16.81
N ASN A 55 -31.20 14.04 -16.33
CA ASN A 55 -31.45 13.29 -15.09
C ASN A 55 -30.53 13.74 -13.96
N ARG A 56 -30.27 15.03 -13.86
CA ARG A 56 -29.32 15.62 -12.90
C ARG A 56 -29.55 15.19 -11.46
N ASN A 57 -30.81 15.16 -11.01
CA ASN A 57 -31.17 14.78 -9.65
C ASN A 57 -30.83 13.31 -9.38
N PHE A 58 -31.11 12.42 -10.33
CA PHE A 58 -30.76 11.00 -10.20
C PHE A 58 -29.23 10.82 -10.10
N PHE A 59 -28.46 11.41 -11.01
CA PHE A 59 -26.99 11.30 -10.96
C PHE A 59 -26.37 12.00 -9.76
N SER A 60 -26.94 13.12 -9.30
CA SER A 60 -26.50 13.76 -8.05
C SER A 60 -26.75 12.87 -6.83
N THR A 61 -27.94 12.25 -6.72
CA THR A 61 -28.25 11.30 -5.65
C THR A 61 -27.35 10.07 -5.70
N LEU A 62 -27.11 9.52 -6.89
CA LEU A 62 -26.21 8.39 -7.11
C LEU A 62 -24.76 8.75 -6.69
N THR A 63 -24.28 9.93 -7.08
CA THR A 63 -22.96 10.44 -6.69
C THR A 63 -22.86 10.61 -5.18
N GLN A 64 -23.89 11.20 -4.54
CA GLN A 64 -23.93 11.35 -3.08
C GLN A 64 -24.00 10.01 -2.36
N TRP A 65 -24.68 9.02 -2.93
CA TRP A 65 -24.73 7.66 -2.37
C TRP A 65 -23.40 6.93 -2.45
N ILE A 66 -22.65 7.11 -3.56
CA ILE A 66 -21.35 6.43 -3.81
C ILE A 66 -20.21 7.16 -3.09
N TRP A 67 -20.17 8.48 -3.13
CA TRP A 67 -19.04 9.30 -2.63
C TRP A 67 -19.34 10.11 -1.38
N GLY A 68 -20.61 10.12 -0.91
CA GLY A 68 -21.03 10.96 0.23
C GLY A 68 -21.36 12.40 -0.17
N GLY A 69 -21.64 13.21 0.84
CA GLY A 69 -22.13 14.60 0.66
C GLY A 69 -21.07 15.64 0.28
N SER A 70 -19.78 15.31 0.30
CA SER A 70 -18.70 16.22 -0.10
C SER A 70 -17.95 15.67 -1.31
N LEU A 71 -17.81 16.50 -2.34
CA LEU A 71 -17.01 16.21 -3.54
C LEU A 71 -15.52 16.57 -3.36
N GLU A 72 -15.12 17.05 -2.18
CA GLU A 72 -13.71 17.25 -1.86
C GLU A 72 -13.02 15.91 -1.78
N ALA A 73 -11.91 15.76 -2.47
CA ALA A 73 -11.11 14.54 -2.42
C ALA A 73 -10.69 14.28 -0.96
N PRO A 74 -11.09 13.14 -0.36
CA PRO A 74 -10.75 12.86 1.03
C PRO A 74 -9.23 12.80 1.16
N THR A 75 -8.68 13.53 2.10
CA THR A 75 -7.23 13.61 2.30
C THR A 75 -6.61 12.33 2.87
N TRP A 76 -7.42 11.50 3.52
CA TRP A 76 -7.05 10.21 4.12
C TRP A 76 -5.87 10.26 5.12
N PHE A 77 -5.44 11.46 5.54
CA PHE A 77 -4.28 11.62 6.42
C PHE A 77 -4.46 10.95 7.78
N LEU A 78 -5.61 11.20 8.40
CA LEU A 78 -5.93 10.61 9.70
C LEU A 78 -6.05 9.08 9.58
N THR A 79 -6.74 8.59 8.55
CA THR A 79 -6.91 7.16 8.29
C THR A 79 -5.57 6.49 8.07
N ARG A 80 -4.68 7.08 7.26
CA ARG A 80 -3.32 6.56 7.04
C ARG A 80 -2.52 6.52 8.35
N ARG A 81 -2.57 7.60 9.14
CA ARG A 81 -1.84 7.69 10.41
C ARG A 81 -2.32 6.65 11.41
N LEU A 82 -3.65 6.50 11.55
CA LEU A 82 -4.25 5.51 12.42
C LEU A 82 -3.90 4.08 11.96
N PHE A 83 -4.00 3.83 10.67
CA PHE A 83 -3.67 2.53 10.08
C PHE A 83 -2.20 2.15 10.35
N LEU A 84 -1.24 3.05 10.09
CA LEU A 84 0.18 2.79 10.33
C LEU A 84 0.48 2.63 11.83
N PHE A 85 -0.20 3.38 12.70
CA PHE A 85 -0.10 3.20 14.15
C PHE A 85 -0.56 1.81 14.57
N LEU A 86 -1.74 1.37 14.11
CA LEU A 86 -2.27 0.04 14.43
C LEU A 86 -1.42 -1.08 13.83
N LEU A 87 -0.95 -0.93 12.62
CA LEU A 87 -0.01 -1.87 11.99
C LEU A 87 1.29 -1.99 12.80
N GLY A 88 1.87 -0.86 13.20
CA GLY A 88 3.04 -0.84 14.08
C GLY A 88 2.78 -1.52 15.43
N LEU A 89 1.59 -1.33 16.00
CA LEU A 89 1.18 -2.00 17.24
C LEU A 89 1.11 -3.52 17.07
N VAL A 90 0.53 -4.01 15.97
CA VAL A 90 0.46 -5.46 15.68
C VAL A 90 1.86 -6.05 15.54
N TYR A 91 2.75 -5.40 14.78
CA TYR A 91 4.15 -5.82 14.69
C TYR A 91 4.86 -5.81 16.03
N LEU A 92 4.65 -4.77 16.86
CA LEU A 92 5.24 -4.69 18.20
C LEU A 92 4.83 -5.87 19.06
N VAL A 93 3.52 -6.19 19.08
CA VAL A 93 3.01 -7.36 19.82
C VAL A 93 3.62 -8.65 19.29
N ALA A 94 3.70 -8.82 17.97
CA ALA A 94 4.30 -9.99 17.35
C ALA A 94 5.77 -10.16 17.74
N PHE A 95 6.59 -9.11 17.66
CA PHE A 95 8.00 -9.17 18.04
C PHE A 95 8.21 -9.41 19.53
N VAL A 96 7.43 -8.75 20.40
CA VAL A 96 7.52 -8.95 21.84
C VAL A 96 7.08 -10.35 22.23
N SER A 97 6.03 -10.87 21.61
CA SER A 97 5.59 -12.25 21.81
C SER A 97 6.67 -13.25 21.40
N LEU A 98 7.27 -13.07 20.22
CA LEU A 98 8.38 -13.91 19.77
C LEU A 98 9.60 -13.78 20.68
N TRP A 99 9.97 -12.58 21.09
CA TRP A 99 11.12 -12.35 21.96
C TRP A 99 11.10 -13.20 23.21
N THR A 100 9.93 -13.42 23.80
CA THR A 100 9.78 -14.21 25.04
C THR A 100 9.90 -15.71 24.85
N GLN A 101 9.76 -16.22 23.62
CA GLN A 101 9.67 -17.66 23.35
C GLN A 101 10.61 -18.14 22.24
N ILE A 102 11.28 -17.24 21.52
CA ILE A 102 12.03 -17.57 20.31
C ILE A 102 13.15 -18.59 20.54
N GLU A 103 13.86 -18.51 21.67
CA GLU A 103 14.92 -19.46 22.02
C GLU A 103 14.38 -20.88 22.21
N GLY A 104 13.26 -21.02 22.92
CA GLY A 104 12.62 -22.33 23.11
C GLY A 104 12.04 -22.92 21.82
N LEU A 105 11.67 -22.07 20.85
CA LEU A 105 11.09 -22.54 19.58
C LEU A 105 12.18 -22.89 18.56
N VAL A 106 13.10 -21.94 18.29
CA VAL A 106 14.07 -22.07 17.18
C VAL A 106 15.51 -21.78 17.60
N GLY A 107 15.79 -21.56 18.90
CA GLY A 107 17.13 -21.41 19.44
C GLY A 107 17.96 -22.68 19.31
N GLN A 108 19.22 -22.64 19.75
CA GLN A 108 20.17 -23.74 19.63
C GLN A 108 19.70 -25.01 20.37
N GLU A 109 19.05 -24.85 21.51
CA GLU A 109 18.41 -25.93 22.28
C GLU A 109 16.87 -25.96 22.12
N GLY A 110 16.35 -25.24 21.10
CA GLY A 110 14.93 -25.14 20.82
C GLY A 110 14.37 -26.39 20.14
N ILE A 111 13.05 -26.37 19.92
CA ILE A 111 12.31 -27.49 19.27
C ILE A 111 12.80 -27.73 17.85
N LEU A 112 13.04 -26.64 17.06
CA LEU A 112 13.53 -26.67 15.69
C LEU A 112 14.67 -25.67 15.51
N PRO A 113 15.92 -26.02 15.84
CA PRO A 113 17.04 -25.11 15.79
C PRO A 113 17.25 -24.50 14.41
N VAL A 114 17.37 -23.16 14.34
CA VAL A 114 17.59 -22.41 13.08
C VAL A 114 18.81 -22.94 12.33
N GLU A 115 19.89 -23.26 13.03
CA GLU A 115 21.11 -23.75 12.40
C GLU A 115 20.88 -25.04 11.63
N SER A 116 20.17 -26.00 12.21
CA SER A 116 19.81 -27.28 11.57
C SER A 116 18.92 -27.04 10.34
N TYR A 117 17.91 -26.20 10.49
CA TYR A 117 17.02 -25.81 9.39
C TYR A 117 17.74 -25.17 8.22
N LEU A 118 18.69 -24.25 8.47
CA LEU A 118 19.47 -23.59 7.44
C LEU A 118 20.43 -24.57 6.74
N LYS A 119 21.03 -25.53 7.46
CA LYS A 119 21.88 -26.60 6.87
C LYS A 119 21.08 -27.49 5.91
N GLU A 120 19.87 -27.87 6.30
CA GLU A 120 18.96 -28.65 5.44
C GLU A 120 18.55 -27.83 4.18
N ALA A 121 18.20 -26.55 4.37
CA ALA A 121 17.86 -25.66 3.28
C ALA A 121 19.03 -25.46 2.31
N GLU A 122 20.28 -25.35 2.82
CA GLU A 122 21.48 -25.28 2.01
C GLU A 122 21.73 -26.57 1.21
N ALA A 123 21.57 -27.72 1.84
CA ALA A 123 21.71 -29.02 1.19
C ALA A 123 20.67 -29.22 0.07
N HIS A 124 19.44 -28.70 0.27
CA HIS A 124 18.34 -28.89 -0.69
C HIS A 124 18.39 -27.91 -1.88
N TRP A 125 18.71 -26.62 -1.64
CA TRP A 125 18.61 -25.56 -2.65
C TRP A 125 19.98 -25.00 -3.11
N GLY A 126 21.07 -25.37 -2.48
CA GLY A 126 22.40 -24.89 -2.84
C GLY A 126 22.46 -23.36 -2.90
N VAL A 127 22.85 -22.81 -4.06
CA VAL A 127 22.99 -21.35 -4.27
C VAL A 127 21.63 -20.64 -4.28
N ASP A 128 20.55 -21.32 -4.69
CA ASP A 128 19.21 -20.72 -4.78
C ASP A 128 18.59 -20.47 -3.41
N ARG A 129 19.21 -20.93 -2.31
CA ARG A 129 18.74 -20.76 -0.95
C ARG A 129 18.42 -19.29 -0.59
N TYR A 130 19.19 -18.33 -1.07
CA TYR A 130 19.00 -16.92 -0.79
C TYR A 130 17.71 -16.36 -1.40
N TRP A 131 17.23 -16.91 -2.52
CA TRP A 131 15.96 -16.57 -3.15
C TRP A 131 14.78 -17.34 -2.59
N LYS A 132 15.01 -18.64 -2.29
CA LYS A 132 13.96 -19.53 -1.76
C LYS A 132 13.67 -19.25 -0.29
N GLN A 133 14.71 -18.85 0.45
CA GLN A 133 14.65 -18.57 1.90
C GLN A 133 15.34 -17.22 2.19
N PRO A 134 14.70 -16.07 1.85
CA PRO A 134 15.26 -14.75 2.10
C PRO A 134 15.21 -14.43 3.59
N THR A 135 16.29 -14.70 4.31
CA THR A 135 16.42 -14.46 5.75
C THR A 135 17.78 -13.90 6.11
N LEU A 136 17.83 -13.05 7.16
CA LEU A 136 19.07 -12.52 7.72
C LEU A 136 19.85 -13.57 8.52
N PHE A 137 19.24 -14.70 8.88
CA PHE A 137 19.88 -15.76 9.65
C PHE A 137 20.96 -16.51 8.87
N TRP A 138 21.08 -16.29 7.55
CA TRP A 138 22.26 -16.71 6.81
C TRP A 138 23.55 -16.00 7.24
N LEU A 139 23.46 -14.85 7.93
CA LEU A 139 24.61 -14.14 8.48
C LEU A 139 25.06 -14.77 9.81
N HIS A 140 24.12 -14.99 10.72
CA HIS A 140 24.36 -15.59 12.03
C HIS A 140 23.10 -16.32 12.51
N ALA A 141 23.25 -17.53 13.06
CA ALA A 141 22.17 -18.36 13.58
C ALA A 141 22.35 -18.64 15.09
N THR A 142 22.67 -17.59 15.89
CA THR A 142 22.86 -17.70 17.33
C THR A 142 21.65 -17.17 18.10
N ASP A 143 21.45 -17.65 19.33
CA ASP A 143 20.35 -17.20 20.19
C ASP A 143 20.40 -15.69 20.43
N GLY A 144 21.60 -15.13 20.67
CA GLY A 144 21.76 -13.68 20.80
C GLY A 144 21.35 -12.90 19.54
N PHE A 145 21.55 -13.46 18.34
CA PHE A 145 21.09 -12.84 17.09
C PHE A 145 19.58 -12.93 16.93
N LEU A 146 18.95 -14.06 17.30
CA LEU A 146 17.49 -14.20 17.37
C LEU A 146 16.86 -13.14 18.29
N GLN A 147 17.39 -13.00 19.50
CA GLN A 147 16.95 -12.00 20.47
C GLN A 147 17.14 -10.57 19.93
N ALA A 148 18.30 -10.28 19.32
CA ALA A 148 18.58 -8.96 18.75
C ALA A 148 17.60 -8.59 17.62
N ILE A 149 17.27 -9.53 16.73
CA ILE A 149 16.28 -9.33 15.66
C ILE A 149 14.90 -9.00 16.24
N CYS A 150 14.46 -9.72 17.26
CA CYS A 150 13.18 -9.45 17.92
C CYS A 150 13.16 -8.05 18.57
N LEU A 151 14.23 -7.68 19.31
CA LEU A 151 14.32 -6.37 19.96
C LEU A 151 14.42 -5.21 18.97
N LEU A 152 15.22 -5.37 17.91
CA LEU A 152 15.32 -4.37 16.83
C LEU A 152 13.99 -4.21 16.10
N GLY A 153 13.27 -5.32 15.85
CA GLY A 153 11.95 -5.31 15.26
C GLY A 153 10.91 -4.59 16.13
N ALA A 154 10.92 -4.84 17.44
CA ALA A 154 10.08 -4.14 18.40
C ALA A 154 10.40 -2.64 18.43
N GLY A 155 11.67 -2.25 18.45
CA GLY A 155 12.11 -0.86 18.39
C GLY A 155 11.70 -0.16 17.10
N ALA A 156 11.87 -0.82 15.95
CA ALA A 156 11.45 -0.29 14.66
C ALA A 156 9.92 -0.12 14.59
N SER A 157 9.15 -1.06 15.15
CA SER A 157 7.68 -0.98 15.24
C SER A 157 7.23 0.21 16.08
N LEU A 158 7.90 0.51 17.17
CA LEU A 158 7.65 1.73 17.97
C LEU A 158 7.91 3.00 17.16
N LEU A 159 8.96 3.05 16.35
CA LEU A 159 9.24 4.19 15.48
C LEU A 159 8.14 4.38 14.42
N VAL A 160 7.56 3.30 13.88
CA VAL A 160 6.39 3.36 12.99
C VAL A 160 5.21 3.97 13.73
N MET A 161 4.88 3.52 14.94
CA MET A 161 3.80 4.07 15.77
C MET A 161 4.00 5.55 16.06
N LEU A 162 5.22 5.96 16.39
CA LEU A 162 5.59 7.35 16.65
C LEU A 162 5.70 8.21 15.39
N ASN A 163 5.48 7.61 14.22
CA ASN A 163 5.59 8.27 12.91
C ASN A 163 6.98 8.90 12.66
N ARG A 164 8.04 8.23 13.12
CA ARG A 164 9.43 8.65 12.97
C ARG A 164 10.13 7.82 11.90
N ALA A 165 10.70 8.49 10.88
CA ALA A 165 11.35 7.84 9.74
C ALA A 165 10.51 6.67 9.19
N THR A 166 9.20 6.87 9.06
CA THR A 166 8.16 5.83 8.95
C THR A 166 8.43 4.81 7.83
N LEU A 167 8.88 5.28 6.66
CA LEU A 167 9.21 4.39 5.54
C LEU A 167 10.36 3.43 5.89
N LEU A 168 11.47 3.98 6.41
CA LEU A 168 12.64 3.17 6.79
C LEU A 168 12.30 2.23 7.93
N SER A 169 11.62 2.74 8.96
CA SER A 169 11.23 1.93 10.11
C SER A 169 10.31 0.78 9.72
N LEU A 170 9.32 1.03 8.85
CA LEU A 170 8.41 0.00 8.37
C LEU A 170 9.15 -1.03 7.48
N LEU A 171 10.06 -0.58 6.62
CA LEU A 171 10.88 -1.47 5.81
C LEU A 171 11.74 -2.39 6.69
N VAL A 172 12.42 -1.83 7.70
CA VAL A 172 13.20 -2.61 8.66
C VAL A 172 12.32 -3.61 9.41
N THR A 173 11.19 -3.16 9.95
CA THR A 173 10.21 -4.02 10.62
C THR A 173 9.80 -5.19 9.73
N TRP A 174 9.47 -4.93 8.47
CA TRP A 174 9.06 -5.94 7.52
C TRP A 174 10.18 -6.96 7.20
N ILE A 175 11.41 -6.49 6.95
CA ILE A 175 12.57 -7.36 6.66
C ILE A 175 12.87 -8.25 7.87
N LEU A 176 12.86 -7.70 9.08
CA LEU A 176 13.14 -8.46 10.31
C LEU A 176 12.04 -9.51 10.56
N TYR A 177 10.77 -9.15 10.36
CA TYR A 177 9.67 -10.11 10.53
C TYR A 177 9.69 -11.20 9.46
N LEU A 178 9.95 -10.86 8.20
CA LEU A 178 10.15 -11.83 7.11
C LEU A 178 11.27 -12.81 7.44
N SER A 179 12.37 -12.31 8.01
CA SER A 179 13.50 -13.16 8.40
C SER A 179 13.13 -14.18 9.47
N LEU A 180 12.37 -13.78 10.50
CA LEU A 180 11.85 -14.68 11.53
C LEU A 180 10.82 -15.66 10.96
N PHE A 181 9.92 -15.16 10.13
CA PHE A 181 8.90 -15.98 9.48
C PHE A 181 9.52 -17.14 8.69
N GLN A 182 10.61 -16.88 7.95
CA GLN A 182 11.26 -17.90 7.11
C GLN A 182 11.87 -19.04 7.93
N VAL A 183 12.47 -18.76 9.08
CA VAL A 183 13.14 -19.77 9.90
C VAL A 183 12.24 -20.43 10.94
N ALA A 184 11.13 -19.80 11.26
CA ALA A 184 10.16 -20.28 12.25
C ALA A 184 8.83 -20.70 11.61
N GLN A 185 8.80 -21.08 10.34
CA GLN A 185 7.59 -21.45 9.58
C GLN A 185 6.63 -22.39 10.31
N PRO A 186 7.06 -23.47 11.00
CA PRO A 186 6.14 -24.34 11.71
C PRO A 186 5.36 -23.65 12.83
N PHE A 187 5.88 -22.53 13.37
CA PHE A 187 5.29 -21.74 14.45
C PHE A 187 4.63 -20.45 13.96
N LEU A 188 5.09 -19.88 12.83
CA LEU A 188 4.62 -18.64 12.24
C LEU A 188 3.90 -18.83 10.89
N GLY A 189 3.79 -20.04 10.38
CA GLY A 189 3.16 -20.35 9.08
C GLY A 189 1.64 -20.24 9.08
N PHE A 190 1.05 -19.40 9.93
CA PHE A 190 -0.38 -19.19 9.99
C PHE A 190 -0.84 -18.04 9.08
N GLN A 191 -2.12 -18.03 8.76
CA GLN A 191 -2.71 -17.06 7.85
C GLN A 191 -2.49 -15.60 8.30
N TRP A 192 -2.55 -15.32 9.59
CA TRP A 192 -2.35 -13.97 10.12
C TRP A 192 -0.91 -13.47 10.00
N ASP A 193 0.10 -14.35 10.08
CA ASP A 193 1.50 -13.95 9.90
C ASP A 193 1.78 -13.62 8.43
N THR A 194 1.24 -14.41 7.50
CA THR A 194 1.29 -14.11 6.07
C THR A 194 0.58 -12.80 5.77
N LEU A 195 -0.63 -12.61 6.30
CA LEU A 195 -1.39 -11.37 6.12
C LEU A 195 -0.65 -10.16 6.70
N LEU A 196 0.04 -10.31 7.83
CA LEU A 196 0.85 -9.25 8.42
C LEU A 196 2.02 -8.85 7.50
N LEU A 197 2.69 -9.81 6.88
CA LEU A 197 3.74 -9.56 5.89
C LEU A 197 3.20 -8.88 4.63
N GLU A 198 2.08 -9.35 4.07
CA GLU A 198 1.45 -8.76 2.89
C GLU A 198 0.99 -7.32 3.17
N THR A 199 0.30 -7.11 4.29
CA THR A 199 -0.15 -5.78 4.73
C THR A 199 1.03 -4.84 4.96
N GLY A 200 2.08 -5.31 5.61
CA GLY A 200 3.31 -4.55 5.84
C GLY A 200 3.98 -4.12 4.54
N PHE A 201 4.11 -5.04 3.58
CA PHE A 201 4.69 -4.75 2.27
C PHE A 201 3.86 -3.71 1.50
N LEU A 202 2.55 -3.89 1.38
CA LEU A 202 1.69 -2.94 0.69
C LEU A 202 1.67 -1.56 1.37
N SER A 203 1.82 -1.53 2.68
CA SER A 203 1.86 -0.29 3.46
C SER A 203 3.08 0.58 3.17
N LEU A 204 4.19 0.02 2.67
CA LEU A 204 5.36 0.79 2.22
C LEU A 204 4.98 1.78 1.12
N PHE A 205 4.01 1.44 0.27
CA PHE A 205 3.56 2.29 -0.83
C PHE A 205 2.53 3.36 -0.41
N LEU A 206 2.00 3.29 0.83
CA LEU A 206 1.17 4.35 1.40
C LEU A 206 1.99 5.56 1.86
N ILE A 207 3.29 5.37 2.05
CA ILE A 207 4.19 6.40 2.58
C ILE A 207 4.85 7.13 1.42
N PRO A 208 4.92 8.48 1.44
CA PRO A 208 5.62 9.24 0.41
C PRO A 208 7.12 8.88 0.36
N TRP A 209 7.61 8.52 -0.82
CA TRP A 209 9.01 8.11 -1.03
C TRP A 209 9.96 9.28 -1.24
N SER A 210 9.45 10.50 -1.50
CA SER A 210 10.29 11.68 -1.73
C SER A 210 10.69 12.35 -0.42
N ARG A 211 11.96 12.69 -0.27
CA ARG A 211 12.51 13.38 0.92
C ARG A 211 11.91 14.76 1.22
N GLY A 212 11.16 15.35 0.29
CA GLY A 212 10.48 16.63 0.43
C GLY A 212 8.95 16.55 0.40
N ALA A 213 8.38 15.37 0.21
CA ALA A 213 6.93 15.22 0.30
C ALA A 213 6.52 15.36 1.77
N SER A 214 5.75 16.38 2.08
CA SER A 214 5.10 16.47 3.37
C SER A 214 4.25 15.20 3.56
N GLN A 215 4.11 14.74 4.80
CA GLN A 215 3.17 13.64 5.12
C GLN A 215 1.71 13.98 4.74
N GLU A 216 1.48 15.18 4.25
CA GLU A 216 0.25 15.74 3.74
C GLU A 216 -0.04 15.37 2.26
N THR A 217 0.87 14.67 1.56
CA THR A 217 0.53 14.13 0.23
C THR A 217 -0.51 13.00 0.36
N PRO A 218 -1.65 13.09 -0.35
CA PRO A 218 -2.66 12.05 -0.30
C PRO A 218 -2.09 10.73 -0.83
N PRO A 219 -2.45 9.58 -0.24
CA PRO A 219 -2.03 8.28 -0.75
C PRO A 219 -2.63 8.02 -2.13
N SER A 220 -1.92 7.25 -2.95
CA SER A 220 -2.42 6.87 -4.27
C SER A 220 -3.77 6.14 -4.17
N PRO A 221 -4.79 6.52 -4.95
CA PRO A 221 -6.07 5.81 -4.99
C PRO A 221 -5.91 4.32 -5.33
N PHE A 222 -4.92 3.98 -6.13
CA PHE A 222 -4.60 2.59 -6.47
C PHE A 222 -4.13 1.78 -5.25
N MET A 223 -3.29 2.36 -4.39
CA MET A 223 -2.85 1.71 -3.15
C MET A 223 -4.00 1.53 -2.16
N LEU A 224 -4.87 2.52 -2.04
CA LEU A 224 -6.08 2.38 -1.21
C LEU A 224 -7.01 1.27 -1.74
N LEU A 225 -7.08 1.10 -3.06
CA LEU A 225 -7.83 0.03 -3.68
C LEU A 225 -7.22 -1.34 -3.33
N LEU A 226 -5.89 -1.51 -3.49
CA LEU A 226 -5.20 -2.77 -3.16
C LEU A 226 -5.40 -3.18 -1.69
N LEU A 227 -5.30 -2.23 -0.75
CA LEU A 227 -5.52 -2.50 0.67
C LEU A 227 -6.98 -2.86 1.03
N ARG A 228 -7.94 -2.60 0.14
CA ARG A 228 -9.33 -3.07 0.33
C ARG A 228 -9.53 -4.54 0.00
N PHE A 229 -8.59 -5.16 -0.68
CA PHE A 229 -8.66 -6.59 -1.08
C PHE A 229 -7.82 -7.51 -0.20
N LEU A 230 -7.09 -6.96 0.77
CA LEU A 230 -6.49 -7.70 1.89
C LEU A 230 -7.53 -8.00 2.96
#